data_d12994a8c3fc868ad7c9401312801e54
#
_entry.id   d12994a8c3fc868ad7c9401312801e54
#
_cell.length_a   1.000
_cell.length_b   1.000
_cell.length_c   1.000
_cell.angle_alpha   90.00
_cell.angle_beta   90.00
_cell.angle_gamma   90.00
#
_symmetry.space_group_name_H-M   'P 1'
#
loop_
_entity.id
_entity.type
_entity.pdbx_description
1 polymer ?
#
loop_
_entity_poly.entity_id
_entity_poly.type
_entity_poly.pdbx_seq_one_letter_code
_entity_poly.pdbx_strand_id
1 'polypeptide(L)'
;MFLNDYEDISIKKKIFFMINEKNKSDKIIDLLQISPEYNNKIRFELASEKDFYLIEEVLNIFLQENEINYPFSEYLISYIRGITYIKNNYNLLKLNTSYSILKGHRILFLGGGLSFEKEIDFIIRNKNNFLIVCVAAVLKILEKYDIVPIIIITSDSSNVIKEQFLVNDKYYTNSIILASNKTDENVIRLFSKENVFLFNDSLELFNDTGVNTGVNVGNIGYSILLKLGVDSIYLLGFDACIDQNSKKSHSTKIETTEYKSFDLFKEEKVSSETHLIKVKGNFRSFVYTTNHFKGMIDSFVKMKNDFNVNAYNLSDGAFLDGIKPLKPSNLSFNSLYTTNNEIILKKGFRKISKNDFTTLELSLINDEKDLIEQLKNLDKLELYSNFVNIYKKNENSLLLQILNRYFLLVLPYYNYSKQIDIFKANNLLINNFYDIIDFIDNNF
;
A
#
# COMPACT_ATOMS: atom_id res chain seq x y z
N MET A 1 -15.00 -16.34 -19.20
CA MET A 1 -13.86 -16.36 -20.13
C MET A 1 -14.12 -17.38 -21.20
N PHE A 2 -14.12 -17.00 -22.48
CA PHE A 2 -14.25 -17.92 -23.59
C PHE A 2 -12.94 -17.92 -24.34
N LEU A 3 -12.26 -19.06 -24.37
CA LEU A 3 -11.16 -19.33 -25.28
C LEU A 3 -11.78 -19.88 -26.57
N ASN A 4 -11.72 -19.13 -27.62
CA ASN A 4 -12.09 -19.64 -28.93
C ASN A 4 -10.87 -20.25 -29.58
N ASP A 5 -10.94 -21.53 -29.92
CA ASP A 5 -9.97 -22.20 -30.78
C ASP A 5 -10.18 -21.74 -32.21
N TYR A 6 -9.42 -20.74 -32.62
CA TYR A 6 -9.37 -20.31 -34.02
C TYR A 6 -8.15 -20.92 -34.68
N GLU A 7 -8.30 -21.32 -35.93
CA GLU A 7 -7.19 -21.86 -36.75
C GLU A 7 -6.15 -20.79 -37.09
N ASP A 8 -6.55 -19.53 -37.17
CA ASP A 8 -5.64 -18.41 -37.41
C ASP A 8 -4.89 -18.04 -36.16
N ILE A 9 -3.56 -18.07 -36.16
CA ILE A 9 -2.66 -17.76 -35.07
C ILE A 9 -2.89 -16.32 -34.54
N SER A 10 -3.29 -15.38 -35.42
CA SER A 10 -3.59 -14.00 -35.01
C SER A 10 -4.82 -13.90 -34.10
N ILE A 11 -5.76 -14.83 -34.28
CA ILE A 11 -7.02 -14.89 -33.55
C ILE A 11 -6.89 -15.77 -32.28
N LYS A 12 -6.07 -16.81 -32.33
CA LYS A 12 -5.78 -17.69 -31.15
C LYS A 12 -5.27 -16.94 -29.92
N LYS A 13 -4.74 -15.74 -30.15
CA LYS A 13 -4.25 -14.87 -29.05
C LYS A 13 -5.31 -13.92 -28.49
N LYS A 14 -6.58 -13.99 -28.92
CA LYS A 14 -7.64 -13.13 -28.41
C LYS A 14 -8.37 -13.82 -27.26
N ILE A 15 -8.51 -13.11 -26.16
CA ILE A 15 -9.25 -13.54 -25.00
C ILE A 15 -10.49 -12.65 -24.90
N PHE A 16 -11.66 -13.29 -24.78
CA PHE A 16 -12.93 -12.60 -24.66
C PHE A 16 -13.46 -12.73 -23.23
N PHE A 17 -13.77 -11.62 -22.63
CA PHE A 17 -14.42 -11.58 -21.32
C PHE A 17 -15.87 -11.13 -21.50
N MET A 18 -16.77 -11.88 -20.92
CA MET A 18 -18.14 -11.43 -20.76
C MET A 18 -18.27 -10.81 -19.37
N ILE A 19 -18.46 -9.51 -19.32
CA ILE A 19 -18.56 -8.73 -18.10
C ILE A 19 -20.02 -8.26 -17.96
N ASN A 20 -20.59 -8.43 -16.78
CA ASN A 20 -21.90 -7.92 -16.41
C ASN A 20 -21.87 -7.44 -14.95
N GLU A 21 -22.97 -6.85 -14.48
CA GLU A 21 -23.11 -6.33 -13.12
C GLU A 21 -22.72 -7.32 -12.01
N LYS A 22 -23.00 -8.61 -12.20
CA LYS A 22 -22.75 -9.63 -11.17
C LYS A 22 -21.30 -10.11 -11.12
N ASN A 23 -20.57 -10.03 -12.24
CA ASN A 23 -19.23 -10.60 -12.34
C ASN A 23 -18.15 -9.57 -12.67
N LYS A 24 -18.47 -8.27 -12.71
CA LYS A 24 -17.53 -7.22 -13.15
C LYS A 24 -16.22 -7.21 -12.35
N SER A 25 -16.30 -7.31 -11.02
CA SER A 25 -15.10 -7.30 -10.17
C SER A 25 -14.18 -8.48 -10.44
N ASP A 26 -14.73 -9.69 -10.49
CA ASP A 26 -13.94 -10.91 -10.72
C ASP A 26 -13.32 -10.89 -12.12
N LYS A 27 -14.08 -10.41 -13.13
CA LYS A 27 -13.59 -10.34 -14.50
C LYS A 27 -12.56 -9.25 -14.72
N ILE A 28 -12.60 -8.17 -13.95
CA ILE A 28 -11.53 -7.17 -13.96
C ILE A 28 -10.26 -7.74 -13.35
N ILE A 29 -10.36 -8.48 -12.24
CA ILE A 29 -9.22 -9.19 -11.66
C ILE A 29 -8.62 -10.17 -12.67
N ASP A 30 -9.46 -10.98 -13.32
CA ASP A 30 -9.02 -11.87 -14.39
C ASP A 30 -8.28 -11.10 -15.51
N LEU A 31 -8.82 -9.93 -15.90
CA LEU A 31 -8.23 -9.09 -16.95
C LEU A 31 -6.85 -8.55 -16.55
N LEU A 32 -6.70 -8.12 -15.30
CA LEU A 32 -5.43 -7.62 -14.76
C LEU A 32 -4.36 -8.72 -14.62
N GLN A 33 -4.78 -9.98 -14.49
CA GLN A 33 -3.90 -11.14 -14.42
C GLN A 33 -3.53 -11.71 -15.78
N ILE A 34 -4.11 -11.19 -16.87
CA ILE A 34 -3.73 -11.61 -18.22
C ILE A 34 -2.28 -11.23 -18.47
N SER A 35 -1.57 -12.12 -19.16
CA SER A 35 -0.22 -11.85 -19.63
C SER A 35 -0.14 -10.48 -20.32
N PRO A 36 0.81 -9.63 -19.93
CA PRO A 36 0.99 -8.29 -20.49
C PRO A 36 1.12 -8.26 -22.02
N GLU A 37 1.42 -9.38 -22.65
CA GLU A 37 1.42 -9.54 -24.11
C GLU A 37 0.09 -9.11 -24.74
N TYR A 38 -1.00 -9.15 -24.00
CA TYR A 38 -2.35 -8.85 -24.45
C TYR A 38 -2.89 -7.52 -23.92
N ASN A 39 -2.31 -6.94 -22.88
CA ASN A 39 -2.85 -5.77 -22.19
C ASN A 39 -2.99 -4.53 -23.08
N ASN A 40 -2.09 -4.34 -24.05
CA ASN A 40 -2.15 -3.22 -24.99
C ASN A 40 -3.13 -3.42 -26.16
N LYS A 41 -3.87 -4.53 -26.17
CA LYS A 41 -4.86 -4.88 -27.21
C LYS A 41 -6.26 -5.07 -26.63
N ILE A 42 -6.53 -4.53 -25.46
CA ILE A 42 -7.86 -4.61 -24.86
C ILE A 42 -8.82 -3.76 -25.71
N ARG A 43 -9.87 -4.39 -26.19
CA ARG A 43 -10.97 -3.74 -26.89
C ARG A 43 -12.27 -4.03 -26.15
N PHE A 44 -12.99 -2.97 -25.83
CA PHE A 44 -14.32 -3.08 -25.26
C PHE A 44 -15.36 -3.05 -26.39
N GLU A 45 -16.25 -4.02 -26.39
CA GLU A 45 -17.40 -4.06 -27.29
C GLU A 45 -18.68 -4.13 -26.44
N LEU A 46 -19.62 -3.26 -26.77
CA LEU A 46 -20.92 -3.22 -26.11
C LEU A 46 -21.88 -4.20 -26.78
N ALA A 47 -22.59 -4.96 -25.98
CA ALA A 47 -23.74 -5.72 -26.45
C ALA A 47 -24.94 -4.80 -26.73
N SER A 48 -25.02 -3.66 -26.04
CA SER A 48 -26.10 -2.67 -26.17
C SER A 48 -25.64 -1.31 -25.66
N GLU A 49 -26.20 -0.22 -26.20
CA GLU A 49 -25.95 1.14 -25.71
C GLU A 49 -26.34 1.31 -24.23
N LYS A 50 -27.26 0.50 -23.74
CA LYS A 50 -27.69 0.52 -22.33
C LYS A 50 -26.57 0.09 -21.37
N ASP A 51 -25.55 -0.61 -21.88
CA ASP A 51 -24.44 -1.12 -21.09
C ASP A 51 -23.21 -0.18 -21.11
N PHE A 52 -23.36 1.03 -21.68
CA PHE A 52 -22.25 2.00 -21.76
C PHE A 52 -21.67 2.34 -20.39
N TYR A 53 -22.52 2.50 -19.38
CA TYR A 53 -22.09 2.76 -17.99
C TYR A 53 -21.18 1.65 -17.45
N LEU A 54 -21.40 0.40 -17.85
CA LEU A 54 -20.59 -0.74 -17.42
C LEU A 54 -19.15 -0.64 -17.93
N ILE A 55 -18.95 -0.18 -19.17
CA ILE A 55 -17.61 0.09 -19.68
C ILE A 55 -16.94 1.20 -18.89
N GLU A 56 -17.64 2.28 -18.58
CA GLU A 56 -17.10 3.39 -17.81
C GLU A 56 -16.69 2.93 -16.41
N GLU A 57 -17.50 2.12 -15.73
CA GLU A 57 -17.15 1.53 -14.44
C GLU A 57 -15.94 0.60 -14.53
N VAL A 58 -15.88 -0.28 -15.54
CA VAL A 58 -14.74 -1.19 -15.78
C VAL A 58 -13.46 -0.40 -16.03
N LEU A 59 -13.52 0.64 -16.85
CA LEU A 59 -12.38 1.52 -17.12
C LEU A 59 -11.93 2.26 -15.86
N ASN A 60 -12.85 2.75 -15.06
CA ASN A 60 -12.52 3.43 -13.80
C ASN A 60 -11.83 2.49 -12.81
N ILE A 61 -12.32 1.26 -12.65
CA ILE A 61 -11.67 0.27 -11.79
C ILE A 61 -10.30 -0.11 -12.35
N PHE A 62 -10.19 -0.32 -13.66
CA PHE A 62 -8.91 -0.64 -14.31
C PHE A 62 -7.87 0.47 -14.12
N LEU A 63 -8.26 1.73 -14.26
CA LEU A 63 -7.40 2.87 -14.02
C LEU A 63 -6.99 2.98 -12.55
N GLN A 64 -7.92 2.75 -11.63
CA GLN A 64 -7.64 2.76 -10.19
C GLN A 64 -6.65 1.65 -9.81
N GLU A 65 -6.86 0.44 -10.28
CA GLU A 65 -5.97 -0.70 -10.01
C GLU A 65 -4.57 -0.48 -10.58
N ASN A 66 -4.45 0.13 -11.76
CA ASN A 66 -3.15 0.46 -12.34
C ASN A 66 -2.41 1.56 -11.55
N GLU A 67 -3.15 2.49 -10.92
CA GLU A 67 -2.55 3.51 -10.05
C GLU A 67 -2.14 2.95 -8.68
N ILE A 68 -2.76 1.86 -8.23
CA ILE A 68 -2.56 1.25 -6.91
C ILE A 68 -1.47 0.17 -6.94
N ASN A 69 -1.16 -0.41 -8.09
CA ASN A 69 -0.13 -1.43 -8.18
C ASN A 69 1.24 -0.88 -7.80
N TYR A 70 1.88 -1.55 -6.85
CA TYR A 70 3.25 -1.23 -6.48
C TYR A 70 4.18 -1.37 -7.69
N PRO A 71 5.11 -0.42 -7.90
CA PRO A 71 6.18 -0.59 -8.87
C PRO A 71 6.96 -1.88 -8.61
N PHE A 72 7.50 -2.50 -9.64
CA PHE A 72 8.31 -3.72 -9.50
C PHE A 72 9.43 -3.57 -8.47
N SER A 73 10.06 -2.38 -8.41
CA SER A 73 11.09 -2.06 -7.42
C SER A 73 10.62 -2.21 -5.96
N GLU A 74 9.36 -1.94 -5.67
CA GLU A 74 8.82 -2.08 -4.31
C GLU A 74 8.76 -3.55 -3.87
N TYR A 75 8.41 -4.47 -4.77
CA TYR A 75 8.45 -5.90 -4.48
C TYR A 75 9.87 -6.38 -4.24
N LEU A 76 10.82 -5.91 -5.05
CA LEU A 76 12.22 -6.26 -4.94
C LEU A 76 12.83 -5.75 -3.63
N ILE A 77 12.57 -4.48 -3.28
CA ILE A 77 13.03 -3.87 -2.03
C ILE A 77 12.39 -4.58 -0.82
N SER A 78 11.08 -4.87 -0.89
CA SER A 78 10.35 -5.60 0.15
C SER A 78 10.95 -6.98 0.42
N TYR A 79 11.34 -7.68 -0.64
CA TYR A 79 11.99 -8.98 -0.54
C TYR A 79 13.36 -8.88 0.14
N ILE A 80 14.26 -8.05 -0.39
CA ILE A 80 15.64 -7.92 0.09
C ILE A 80 15.68 -7.43 1.55
N ARG A 81 15.00 -6.31 1.83
CA ARG A 81 14.96 -5.75 3.19
C ARG A 81 14.25 -6.68 4.16
N GLY A 82 13.16 -7.30 3.72
CA GLY A 82 12.43 -8.26 4.54
C GLY A 82 13.29 -9.43 4.99
N ILE A 83 14.07 -10.04 4.07
CA ILE A 83 15.03 -11.09 4.42
C ILE A 83 16.11 -10.56 5.37
N THR A 84 16.63 -9.37 5.14
CA THR A 84 17.63 -8.75 6.04
C THR A 84 17.06 -8.58 7.45
N TYR A 85 15.83 -8.12 7.60
CA TYR A 85 15.18 -7.96 8.90
C TYR A 85 14.91 -9.30 9.59
N ILE A 86 14.54 -10.34 8.84
CA ILE A 86 14.38 -11.69 9.36
C ILE A 86 15.71 -12.23 9.89
N LYS A 87 16.78 -12.14 9.10
CA LYS A 87 18.15 -12.54 9.51
C LYS A 87 18.61 -11.81 10.77
N ASN A 88 18.16 -10.57 10.95
CA ASN A 88 18.43 -9.76 12.12
C ASN A 88 17.41 -9.96 13.25
N ASN A 89 16.50 -10.92 13.18
CA ASN A 89 15.48 -11.25 14.18
C ASN A 89 14.61 -10.05 14.61
N TYR A 90 14.16 -9.24 13.68
CA TYR A 90 13.12 -8.24 13.94
C TYR A 90 11.75 -8.89 14.14
N ASN A 91 10.87 -8.23 14.89
CA ASN A 91 9.52 -8.75 15.12
C ASN A 91 8.67 -8.60 13.86
N LEU A 92 8.16 -9.70 13.33
CA LEU A 92 7.24 -9.72 12.20
C LEU A 92 5.81 -9.96 12.69
N LEU A 93 4.89 -9.03 12.45
CA LEU A 93 3.50 -9.13 12.88
C LEU A 93 2.76 -10.23 12.11
N LYS A 94 1.99 -11.04 12.84
CA LYS A 94 1.04 -11.97 12.27
C LYS A 94 -0.32 -11.29 12.19
N LEU A 95 -0.82 -11.02 10.99
CA LEU A 95 -2.01 -10.22 10.75
C LEU A 95 -3.14 -10.98 10.03
N ASN A 96 -3.06 -12.30 9.97
CA ASN A 96 -4.07 -13.17 9.38
C ASN A 96 -5.36 -13.29 10.20
N THR A 97 -5.29 -13.04 11.49
CA THR A 97 -6.43 -13.09 12.41
C THR A 97 -6.70 -11.74 13.07
N SER A 98 -7.88 -11.59 13.65
CA SER A 98 -8.19 -10.43 14.47
C SER A 98 -7.73 -10.67 15.92
N TYR A 99 -7.20 -9.62 16.53
CA TYR A 99 -6.72 -9.61 17.91
C TYR A 99 -7.56 -8.67 18.78
N SER A 100 -7.25 -8.59 20.06
CA SER A 100 -7.93 -7.69 21.01
C SER A 100 -6.98 -6.77 21.77
N ILE A 101 -5.81 -6.48 21.16
CA ILE A 101 -4.76 -5.66 21.81
C ILE A 101 -5.23 -4.23 22.04
N LEU A 102 -6.00 -3.70 21.10
CA LEU A 102 -6.51 -2.32 21.14
C LEU A 102 -7.96 -2.23 21.65
N LYS A 103 -8.53 -3.35 22.11
CA LYS A 103 -9.91 -3.36 22.64
C LYS A 103 -10.01 -2.49 23.90
N GLY A 104 -11.06 -1.69 23.97
CA GLY A 104 -11.29 -0.75 25.07
C GLY A 104 -10.50 0.54 24.99
N HIS A 105 -9.63 0.70 23.98
CA HIS A 105 -8.91 1.94 23.76
C HIS A 105 -9.65 2.86 22.78
N ARG A 106 -9.64 4.16 23.08
CA ARG A 106 -10.08 5.20 22.14
C ARG A 106 -8.89 5.59 21.28
N ILE A 107 -8.91 5.24 20.01
CA ILE A 107 -7.81 5.54 19.09
C ILE A 107 -8.09 6.85 18.37
N LEU A 108 -7.16 7.82 18.48
CA LEU A 108 -7.11 8.97 17.58
C LEU A 108 -6.03 8.69 16.53
N PHE A 109 -6.45 8.37 15.32
CA PHE A 109 -5.54 8.08 14.22
C PHE A 109 -5.34 9.33 13.36
N LEU A 110 -4.10 9.81 13.28
CA LEU A 110 -3.72 11.06 12.66
C LEU A 110 -3.06 10.82 11.30
N GLY A 111 -3.66 11.39 10.26
CA GLY A 111 -3.14 11.43 8.89
C GLY A 111 -2.65 12.81 8.49
N GLY A 112 -2.07 12.92 7.28
CA GLY A 112 -1.41 14.13 6.79
C GLY A 112 -2.32 15.14 6.06
N GLY A 113 -3.64 14.95 6.06
CA GLY A 113 -4.58 15.83 5.39
C GLY A 113 -4.75 17.18 6.08
N LEU A 114 -5.35 18.13 5.39
CA LEU A 114 -5.47 19.53 5.82
C LEU A 114 -6.29 19.72 7.09
N SER A 115 -7.27 18.86 7.35
CA SER A 115 -8.07 18.92 8.58
C SER A 115 -7.26 18.72 9.84
N PHE A 116 -6.12 18.02 9.76
CA PHE A 116 -5.23 17.84 10.90
C PHE A 116 -4.73 19.16 11.48
N GLU A 117 -4.25 20.08 10.63
CA GLU A 117 -3.78 21.39 11.10
C GLU A 117 -4.92 22.30 11.58
N LYS A 118 -6.07 22.21 10.93
CA LYS A 118 -7.25 23.03 11.31
C LYS A 118 -7.78 22.67 12.69
N GLU A 119 -7.62 21.40 13.09
CA GLU A 119 -8.15 20.86 14.35
C GLU A 119 -7.05 20.62 15.40
N ILE A 120 -5.90 21.25 15.29
CA ILE A 120 -4.77 21.05 16.21
C ILE A 120 -5.13 21.39 17.66
N ASP A 121 -5.94 22.43 17.87
CA ASP A 121 -6.39 22.83 19.21
C ASP A 121 -7.29 21.75 19.86
N PHE A 122 -8.07 21.05 19.05
CA PHE A 122 -8.83 19.89 19.52
C PHE A 122 -7.90 18.78 20.00
N ILE A 123 -6.84 18.47 19.24
CA ILE A 123 -5.87 17.43 19.62
C ILE A 123 -5.18 17.82 20.94
N ILE A 124 -4.68 19.05 21.04
CA ILE A 124 -3.99 19.55 22.25
C ILE A 124 -4.88 19.41 23.50
N ARG A 125 -6.14 19.83 23.41
CA ARG A 125 -7.08 19.75 24.53
C ARG A 125 -7.47 18.34 24.93
N ASN A 126 -7.42 17.40 23.97
CA ASN A 126 -7.96 16.05 24.14
C ASN A 126 -6.91 14.95 24.08
N LYS A 127 -5.60 15.28 23.96
CA LYS A 127 -4.53 14.26 23.81
C LYS A 127 -4.55 13.18 24.91
N ASN A 128 -4.98 13.53 26.10
CA ASN A 128 -5.07 12.60 27.24
C ASN A 128 -6.35 11.73 27.24
N ASN A 129 -7.27 11.95 26.31
CA ASN A 129 -8.49 11.16 26.15
C ASN A 129 -8.36 10.05 25.12
N PHE A 130 -7.21 9.97 24.44
CA PHE A 130 -6.97 9.05 23.33
C PHE A 130 -5.61 8.35 23.45
N LEU A 131 -5.54 7.18 22.87
CA LEU A 131 -4.30 6.58 22.43
C LEU A 131 -4.00 7.17 21.05
N ILE A 132 -2.95 7.99 20.95
CA ILE A 132 -2.58 8.68 19.71
C ILE A 132 -1.78 7.73 18.83
N VAL A 133 -2.31 7.47 17.63
CA VAL A 133 -1.65 6.76 16.54
C VAL A 133 -1.44 7.74 15.39
N CYS A 134 -0.31 7.69 14.72
CA CYS A 134 -0.08 8.59 13.58
C CYS A 134 0.67 7.90 12.44
N VAL A 135 0.52 8.44 11.23
CA VAL A 135 1.47 8.18 10.15
C VAL A 135 2.74 9.00 10.36
N ALA A 136 3.90 8.50 9.93
CA ALA A 136 5.18 9.18 10.15
C ALA A 136 5.21 10.63 9.61
N ALA A 137 4.52 10.90 8.52
CA ALA A 137 4.48 12.21 7.88
C ALA A 137 4.02 13.37 8.78
N VAL A 138 3.29 13.10 9.87
CA VAL A 138 2.81 14.17 10.78
C VAL A 138 3.71 14.41 11.99
N LEU A 139 4.80 13.67 12.15
CA LEU A 139 5.68 13.78 13.34
C LEU A 139 6.22 15.19 13.57
N LYS A 140 6.68 15.89 12.52
CA LYS A 140 7.16 17.28 12.61
C LYS A 140 6.10 18.24 13.15
N ILE A 141 4.83 17.99 12.82
CA ILE A 141 3.73 18.82 13.35
C ILE A 141 3.46 18.46 14.80
N LEU A 142 3.46 17.18 15.15
CA LEU A 142 3.28 16.72 16.54
C LEU A 142 4.38 17.27 17.45
N GLU A 143 5.63 17.28 17.00
CA GLU A 143 6.76 17.90 17.72
C GLU A 143 6.47 19.35 18.06
N LYS A 144 6.02 20.15 17.07
CA LYS A 144 5.73 21.57 17.26
C LYS A 144 4.73 21.83 18.40
N TYR A 145 3.81 20.89 18.64
CA TYR A 145 2.76 21.03 19.65
C TYR A 145 2.96 20.13 20.88
N ASP A 146 4.13 19.58 21.03
CA ASP A 146 4.52 18.69 22.14
C ASP A 146 3.53 17.54 22.37
N ILE A 147 3.26 16.81 21.27
CA ILE A 147 2.37 15.65 21.27
C ILE A 147 3.20 14.42 20.91
N VAL A 148 3.30 13.45 21.83
CA VAL A 148 4.02 12.20 21.64
C VAL A 148 3.03 11.12 21.22
N PRO A 149 3.16 10.51 20.02
CA PRO A 149 2.34 9.39 19.62
C PRO A 149 2.78 8.11 20.32
N ILE A 150 1.85 7.20 20.59
CA ILE A 150 2.16 5.88 21.17
C ILE A 150 2.50 4.88 20.07
N ILE A 151 1.83 4.99 18.90
CA ILE A 151 2.09 4.14 17.74
C ILE A 151 2.34 5.03 16.54
N ILE A 152 3.42 4.73 15.81
CA ILE A 152 3.77 5.38 14.54
C ILE A 152 3.67 4.32 13.44
N ILE A 153 3.05 4.66 12.32
CA ILE A 153 2.89 3.76 11.17
C ILE A 153 3.62 4.33 9.96
N THR A 154 4.39 3.48 9.28
CA THR A 154 5.11 3.84 8.07
C THR A 154 5.17 2.66 7.09
N SER A 155 5.12 2.93 5.78
CA SER A 155 5.18 1.92 4.73
C SER A 155 5.99 2.34 3.51
N ASP A 156 6.73 3.43 3.60
CA ASP A 156 7.50 3.96 2.47
C ASP A 156 8.88 3.33 2.40
N SER A 157 9.30 2.93 1.19
CA SER A 157 10.61 2.36 0.89
C SER A 157 11.68 3.41 0.60
N SER A 158 11.27 4.64 0.33
CA SER A 158 12.13 5.74 -0.08
C SER A 158 13.00 6.27 1.07
N ASN A 159 14.24 6.65 0.76
CA ASN A 159 15.13 7.33 1.72
C ASN A 159 14.57 8.67 2.20
N VAL A 160 13.68 9.30 1.43
CA VAL A 160 13.02 10.57 1.80
C VAL A 160 12.23 10.44 3.10
N ILE A 161 11.74 9.22 3.42
CA ILE A 161 11.01 8.99 4.66
C ILE A 161 11.83 9.31 5.90
N LYS A 162 13.16 9.21 5.85
CA LYS A 162 14.04 9.60 6.95
C LYS A 162 13.83 11.05 7.37
N GLU A 163 13.50 11.93 6.43
CA GLU A 163 13.23 13.33 6.72
C GLU A 163 12.00 13.52 7.61
N GLN A 164 11.03 12.59 7.58
CA GLN A 164 9.86 12.62 8.46
C GLN A 164 10.23 12.38 9.93
N PHE A 165 11.37 11.73 10.18
CA PHE A 165 11.92 11.45 11.50
C PHE A 165 13.00 12.44 11.95
N LEU A 166 13.23 13.52 11.21
CA LEU A 166 14.09 14.63 11.64
C LEU A 166 13.37 15.52 12.65
N VAL A 167 13.06 14.92 13.79
CA VAL A 167 12.42 15.51 14.97
C VAL A 167 13.21 15.09 16.20
N ASN A 168 12.99 15.75 17.33
CA ASN A 168 13.61 15.35 18.59
C ASN A 168 13.22 13.89 18.92
N ASP A 169 14.19 13.10 19.32
CA ASP A 169 14.07 11.66 19.57
C ASP A 169 12.98 11.31 20.60
N LYS A 170 12.68 12.19 21.55
CA LYS A 170 11.61 11.98 22.54
C LYS A 170 10.24 11.71 21.91
N TYR A 171 10.01 12.15 20.64
CA TYR A 171 8.72 11.98 19.97
C TYR A 171 8.55 10.62 19.30
N TYR A 172 9.59 9.78 19.26
CA TYR A 172 9.48 8.46 18.67
C TYR A 172 10.19 7.33 19.43
N THR A 173 11.22 7.60 20.24
CA THR A 173 12.05 6.54 20.86
C THR A 173 11.24 5.56 21.73
N ASN A 174 10.23 6.03 22.43
CA ASN A 174 9.36 5.20 23.26
C ASN A 174 8.12 4.69 22.51
N SER A 175 7.86 5.18 21.31
CA SER A 175 6.73 4.75 20.50
C SER A 175 6.94 3.35 19.97
N ILE A 176 5.83 2.64 19.76
CA ILE A 176 5.80 1.43 18.94
C ILE A 176 5.80 1.89 17.49
N ILE A 177 6.72 1.36 16.68
CA ILE A 177 6.68 1.56 15.24
C ILE A 177 6.13 0.32 14.54
N LEU A 178 5.07 0.52 13.75
CA LEU A 178 4.54 -0.44 12.81
C LEU A 178 5.07 -0.05 11.44
N ALA A 179 6.04 -0.79 10.93
CA ALA A 179 6.72 -0.46 9.69
C ALA A 179 6.53 -1.58 8.65
N SER A 180 6.38 -1.20 7.39
CA SER A 180 6.47 -2.17 6.31
C SER A 180 7.87 -2.79 6.25
N ASN A 181 7.95 -4.06 5.87
CA ASN A 181 9.21 -4.75 5.63
C ASN A 181 10.06 -4.11 4.52
N LYS A 182 9.52 -3.21 3.73
CA LYS A 182 10.24 -2.42 2.73
C LYS A 182 10.78 -1.08 3.26
N THR A 183 10.42 -0.68 4.49
CA THR A 183 10.87 0.58 5.07
C THR A 183 12.40 0.65 5.14
N ASP A 184 12.96 1.84 4.93
CA ASP A 184 14.40 2.04 4.91
C ASP A 184 15.07 1.68 6.24
N GLU A 185 16.20 0.98 6.18
CA GLU A 185 16.92 0.49 7.35
C GLU A 185 17.38 1.63 8.28
N ASN A 186 17.72 2.79 7.71
CA ASN A 186 18.09 3.95 8.51
C ASN A 186 16.93 4.48 9.38
N VAL A 187 15.71 4.28 8.94
CA VAL A 187 14.52 4.60 9.76
C VAL A 187 14.32 3.55 10.85
N ILE A 188 14.40 2.28 10.48
CA ILE A 188 14.22 1.17 11.44
C ILE A 188 15.24 1.24 12.57
N ARG A 189 16.48 1.61 12.28
CA ARG A 189 17.57 1.75 13.27
C ARG A 189 17.41 2.93 14.24
N LEU A 190 16.50 3.87 14.00
CA LEU A 190 16.18 4.95 14.94
C LEU A 190 15.47 4.42 16.20
N PHE A 191 14.85 3.26 16.11
CA PHE A 191 14.07 2.67 17.17
C PHE A 191 14.82 1.53 17.87
N SER A 192 14.56 1.35 19.15
CA SER A 192 14.98 0.12 19.81
C SER A 192 14.25 -1.06 19.16
N LYS A 193 14.98 -2.13 18.88
CA LYS A 193 14.45 -3.32 18.17
C LYS A 193 13.18 -3.90 18.80
N GLU A 194 13.06 -3.80 20.09
CA GLU A 194 11.90 -4.26 20.85
C GLU A 194 10.62 -3.45 20.61
N ASN A 195 10.74 -2.25 20.04
CA ASN A 195 9.63 -1.37 19.69
C ASN A 195 9.28 -1.46 18.19
N VAL A 196 10.06 -2.19 17.38
CA VAL A 196 9.85 -2.35 15.95
C VAL A 196 9.02 -3.60 15.69
N PHE A 197 7.92 -3.42 14.97
CA PHE A 197 7.04 -4.48 14.52
C PHE A 197 6.79 -4.32 13.02
N LEU A 198 7.30 -5.27 12.25
CA LEU A 198 7.23 -5.23 10.79
C LEU A 198 5.96 -5.90 10.29
N PHE A 199 5.40 -5.40 9.21
CA PHE A 199 4.32 -6.02 8.46
C PHE A 199 4.66 -6.10 6.97
N ASN A 200 4.02 -7.00 6.26
CA ASN A 200 4.19 -7.14 4.81
C ASN A 200 2.99 -6.49 4.11
N ASP A 201 3.23 -5.48 3.29
CA ASP A 201 2.19 -4.77 2.53
C ASP A 201 2.20 -5.06 1.02
N SER A 202 3.35 -5.30 0.44
CA SER A 202 3.52 -5.57 -0.99
C SER A 202 3.85 -7.03 -1.30
N LEU A 203 4.57 -7.70 -0.41
CA LEU A 203 4.99 -9.10 -0.54
C LEU A 203 4.86 -9.79 0.81
N GLU A 204 4.13 -10.89 0.86
CA GLU A 204 4.02 -11.72 2.06
C GLU A 204 5.20 -12.69 2.13
N LEU A 205 6.14 -12.44 3.06
CA LEU A 205 7.34 -13.28 3.23
C LEU A 205 7.04 -14.61 3.91
N PHE A 206 6.06 -14.62 4.83
CA PHE A 206 5.57 -15.82 5.47
C PHE A 206 4.06 -15.77 5.53
N ASN A 207 3.43 -16.93 5.47
CA ASN A 207 1.99 -17.05 5.71
C ASN A 207 1.64 -16.32 7.00
N ASP A 208 0.52 -15.62 6.99
CA ASP A 208 -0.05 -14.90 8.15
C ASP A 208 0.55 -13.51 8.44
N THR A 209 1.51 -13.02 7.68
CA THR A 209 2.19 -11.75 7.94
C THR A 209 1.77 -10.61 7.00
N GLY A 210 1.02 -10.92 5.97
CA GLY A 210 0.59 -9.96 4.96
C GLY A 210 -0.55 -9.04 5.41
N VAL A 211 -0.45 -7.79 5.01
CA VAL A 211 -1.53 -6.80 5.05
C VAL A 211 -1.78 -6.37 3.62
N ASN A 212 -2.66 -7.04 2.96
CA ASN A 212 -2.98 -6.72 1.56
C ASN A 212 -4.21 -5.82 1.49
N THR A 213 -4.13 -4.63 2.08
CA THR A 213 -5.26 -3.71 2.04
C THR A 213 -4.77 -2.27 2.16
N GLY A 214 -4.73 -1.56 1.07
CA GLY A 214 -4.62 -0.12 1.13
C GLY A 214 -3.74 0.52 0.07
N VAL A 215 -4.21 1.65 -0.38
CA VAL A 215 -3.62 2.48 -1.42
C VAL A 215 -2.45 3.31 -0.88
N ASN A 216 -2.44 3.54 0.44
CA ASN A 216 -1.43 4.36 1.10
C ASN A 216 -1.27 3.96 2.58
N VAL A 217 -0.28 4.53 3.25
CA VAL A 217 0.03 4.24 4.66
C VAL A 217 -1.15 4.47 5.61
N GLY A 218 -2.05 5.39 5.29
CA GLY A 218 -3.26 5.64 6.09
C GLY A 218 -4.25 4.47 6.02
N ASN A 219 -4.53 3.96 4.81
CA ASN A 219 -5.37 2.78 4.62
C ASN A 219 -4.75 1.54 5.27
N ILE A 220 -3.46 1.31 5.04
CA ILE A 220 -2.71 0.20 5.62
C ILE A 220 -2.80 0.26 7.15
N GLY A 221 -2.52 1.43 7.72
CA GLY A 221 -2.60 1.65 9.16
C GLY A 221 -3.99 1.40 9.72
N TYR A 222 -5.03 1.87 9.05
CA TYR A 222 -6.42 1.61 9.44
C TYR A 222 -6.73 0.11 9.46
N SER A 223 -6.36 -0.61 8.41
CA SER A 223 -6.52 -2.07 8.34
C SER A 223 -5.81 -2.80 9.48
N ILE A 224 -4.57 -2.41 9.77
CA ILE A 224 -3.81 -2.99 10.89
C ILE A 224 -4.52 -2.72 12.22
N LEU A 225 -4.97 -1.48 12.47
CA LEU A 225 -5.67 -1.13 13.70
C LEU A 225 -6.97 -1.92 13.89
N LEU A 226 -7.72 -2.14 12.80
CA LEU A 226 -8.92 -3.00 12.83
C LEU A 226 -8.57 -4.43 13.22
N LYS A 227 -7.54 -5.01 12.61
CA LYS A 227 -7.06 -6.37 12.93
C LYS A 227 -6.51 -6.48 14.36
N LEU A 228 -5.97 -5.41 14.91
CA LEU A 228 -5.54 -5.33 16.32
C LEU A 228 -6.71 -5.20 17.32
N GLY A 229 -7.94 -5.16 16.81
CA GLY A 229 -9.16 -5.24 17.61
C GLY A 229 -9.61 -3.91 18.20
N VAL A 230 -9.35 -2.80 17.50
CA VAL A 230 -9.91 -1.51 17.90
C VAL A 230 -11.43 -1.56 17.83
N ASP A 231 -12.10 -1.07 18.86
CA ASP A 231 -13.57 -0.96 18.94
C ASP A 231 -14.07 0.49 18.81
N SER A 232 -13.19 1.47 18.96
CA SER A 232 -13.51 2.90 18.80
C SER A 232 -12.33 3.66 18.17
N ILE A 233 -12.49 4.14 16.94
CA ILE A 233 -11.46 4.86 16.18
C ILE A 233 -11.97 6.18 15.62
N TYR A 234 -11.17 7.22 15.79
CA TYR A 234 -11.42 8.59 15.34
C TYR A 234 -10.33 8.95 14.33
N LEU A 235 -10.73 9.20 13.08
CA LEU A 235 -9.84 9.56 11.97
C LEU A 235 -9.75 11.07 11.83
N LEU A 236 -8.56 11.64 11.86
CA LEU A 236 -8.34 13.06 11.62
C LEU A 236 -7.14 13.28 10.69
N GLY A 237 -7.32 14.12 9.67
CA GLY A 237 -6.35 14.28 8.58
C GLY A 237 -6.45 13.19 7.49
N PHE A 238 -7.62 12.57 7.38
CA PHE A 238 -7.96 11.62 6.31
C PHE A 238 -8.94 12.27 5.33
N ASP A 239 -8.56 13.43 4.81
CA ASP A 239 -9.42 14.27 3.99
C ASP A 239 -9.77 13.65 2.64
N ALA A 240 -8.84 12.90 2.03
CA ALA A 240 -8.98 12.26 0.72
C ALA A 240 -9.58 13.19 -0.35
N CYS A 241 -9.18 14.46 -0.33
CA CYS A 241 -9.66 15.47 -1.27
C CYS A 241 -8.64 16.59 -1.48
N ILE A 242 -8.89 17.39 -2.52
CA ILE A 242 -8.17 18.64 -2.77
C ILE A 242 -8.95 19.78 -2.11
N ASP A 243 -8.30 20.54 -1.25
CA ASP A 243 -8.90 21.75 -0.65
C ASP A 243 -9.16 22.80 -1.71
N GLN A 244 -10.41 23.27 -1.76
CA GLN A 244 -10.87 24.17 -2.83
C GLN A 244 -10.22 25.55 -2.77
N ASN A 245 -9.75 25.99 -1.59
CA ASN A 245 -9.14 27.30 -1.41
C ASN A 245 -7.62 27.25 -1.63
N SER A 246 -6.95 26.35 -0.93
CA SER A 246 -5.48 26.23 -0.99
C SER A 246 -4.99 25.40 -2.17
N LYS A 247 -5.87 24.63 -2.82
CA LYS A 247 -5.56 23.70 -3.92
C LYS A 247 -4.53 22.64 -3.55
N LYS A 248 -4.43 22.32 -2.27
CA LYS A 248 -3.50 21.34 -1.70
C LYS A 248 -4.26 20.12 -1.21
N SER A 249 -3.59 18.98 -1.22
CA SER A 249 -4.13 17.72 -0.69
C SER A 249 -3.64 17.40 0.71
N HIS A 250 -2.50 17.97 1.11
CA HIS A 250 -1.85 17.72 2.38
C HIS A 250 -1.59 19.01 3.14
N SER A 251 -1.36 18.87 4.44
CA SER A 251 -0.92 19.98 5.28
C SER A 251 0.35 20.63 4.70
N THR A 252 0.39 21.97 4.69
CA THR A 252 1.50 22.75 4.14
C THR A 252 2.83 22.54 4.88
N LYS A 253 2.77 21.94 6.06
CA LYS A 253 3.94 21.67 6.93
C LYS A 253 4.53 20.30 6.76
N ILE A 254 3.94 19.48 5.89
CA ILE A 254 4.54 18.19 5.47
C ILE A 254 5.52 18.52 4.35
N GLU A 255 6.75 18.90 4.71
CA GLU A 255 7.76 19.41 3.78
C GLU A 255 8.30 18.38 2.78
N THR A 256 8.07 17.09 3.01
CA THR A 256 8.62 16.00 2.17
C THR A 256 7.85 15.74 0.89
N THR A 257 6.67 16.34 0.72
CA THR A 257 5.87 16.16 -0.48
C THR A 257 5.92 17.42 -1.34
N GLU A 258 6.62 17.37 -2.46
CA GLU A 258 6.49 18.33 -3.55
C GLU A 258 5.12 18.18 -4.23
N TYR A 259 4.04 18.44 -3.49
CA TYR A 259 2.73 18.56 -4.13
C TYR A 259 2.66 19.90 -4.81
N LYS A 260 2.76 19.88 -6.13
CA LYS A 260 2.49 21.04 -6.96
C LYS A 260 1.06 21.48 -6.69
N SER A 261 0.86 22.78 -6.45
CA SER A 261 -0.48 23.35 -6.34
C SER A 261 -1.20 23.15 -7.67
N PHE A 262 -2.31 22.39 -7.67
CA PHE A 262 -3.14 22.26 -8.86
C PHE A 262 -3.94 23.54 -9.06
N ASP A 263 -3.84 24.14 -10.25
CA ASP A 263 -4.77 25.18 -10.65
C ASP A 263 -6.00 24.51 -11.29
N LEU A 264 -7.08 24.41 -10.52
CA LEU A 264 -8.35 23.82 -10.94
C LEU A 264 -8.96 24.46 -12.20
N PHE A 265 -8.46 25.66 -12.59
CA PHE A 265 -9.01 26.47 -13.66
C PHE A 265 -8.06 26.67 -14.84
N LYS A 266 -6.84 26.13 -14.78
CA LYS A 266 -5.91 26.15 -15.90
C LYS A 266 -5.85 24.75 -16.54
N GLU A 267 -6.11 24.71 -17.83
CA GLU A 267 -5.81 23.57 -18.69
C GLU A 267 -4.27 23.43 -18.81
N GLU A 268 -3.61 23.01 -17.75
CA GLU A 268 -2.22 22.57 -17.86
C GLU A 268 -2.20 21.16 -18.41
N LYS A 269 -1.22 20.87 -19.30
CA LYS A 269 -1.01 19.56 -19.91
C LYS A 269 -0.99 18.48 -18.81
N VAL A 270 -2.02 17.69 -18.86
CA VAL A 270 -2.49 16.73 -17.91
C VAL A 270 -1.47 15.64 -17.67
N SER A 271 -0.97 15.52 -16.44
CA SER A 271 -0.59 14.24 -15.88
C SER A 271 -1.86 13.51 -15.42
N SER A 272 -1.83 12.19 -15.26
CA SER A 272 -2.94 11.37 -14.77
C SER A 272 -3.55 11.87 -13.44
N GLU A 273 -2.86 12.73 -12.71
CA GLU A 273 -3.27 13.34 -11.45
C GLU A 273 -4.26 14.50 -11.59
N THR A 274 -4.53 14.98 -12.80
CA THR A 274 -5.32 16.21 -13.03
C THR A 274 -6.81 15.98 -13.24
N HIS A 275 -7.28 14.74 -13.34
CA HIS A 275 -8.70 14.44 -13.41
C HIS A 275 -9.33 14.47 -12.02
N LEU A 276 -10.00 15.59 -11.71
CA LEU A 276 -10.72 15.74 -10.47
C LEU A 276 -12.12 15.16 -10.56
N ILE A 277 -12.43 14.34 -9.58
CA ILE A 277 -13.72 13.68 -9.42
C ILE A 277 -14.50 14.39 -8.31
N LYS A 278 -15.75 14.74 -8.58
CA LYS A 278 -16.65 15.28 -7.58
C LYS A 278 -17.24 14.15 -6.74
N VAL A 279 -17.02 14.18 -5.42
CA VAL A 279 -17.53 13.18 -4.47
C VAL A 279 -18.28 13.86 -3.33
N LYS A 280 -19.09 13.10 -2.60
CA LYS A 280 -19.79 13.58 -1.39
C LYS A 280 -18.78 14.02 -0.34
N GLY A 281 -18.99 15.17 0.29
CA GLY A 281 -18.19 15.65 1.40
C GLY A 281 -18.64 15.12 2.76
N ASN A 282 -17.75 15.15 3.74
CA ASN A 282 -18.05 14.72 5.12
C ASN A 282 -18.93 15.73 5.85
N PHE A 283 -18.57 17.02 5.78
CA PHE A 283 -19.34 18.13 6.37
C PHE A 283 -19.86 19.12 5.34
N ARG A 284 -19.55 18.93 4.08
CA ARG A 284 -19.97 19.73 2.91
C ARG A 284 -20.81 18.88 1.98
N SER A 285 -21.53 19.53 1.07
CA SER A 285 -22.32 18.80 0.06
C SER A 285 -21.44 17.97 -0.86
N PHE A 286 -20.28 18.49 -1.25
CA PHE A 286 -19.31 17.78 -2.08
C PHE A 286 -17.90 18.35 -1.87
N VAL A 287 -16.90 17.56 -2.29
CA VAL A 287 -15.49 17.91 -2.42
C VAL A 287 -14.95 17.36 -3.73
N TYR A 288 -13.77 17.83 -4.15
CA TYR A 288 -13.07 17.29 -5.30
C TYR A 288 -11.94 16.35 -4.84
N THR A 289 -11.81 15.22 -5.51
CA THR A 289 -10.80 14.20 -5.23
C THR A 289 -10.09 13.77 -6.51
N THR A 290 -8.99 13.04 -6.40
CA THR A 290 -8.29 12.38 -7.51
C THR A 290 -8.69 10.90 -7.58
N ASN A 291 -8.34 10.20 -8.66
CA ASN A 291 -8.53 8.75 -8.77
C ASN A 291 -7.84 8.00 -7.63
N HIS A 292 -6.61 8.38 -7.29
CA HIS A 292 -5.87 7.82 -6.18
C HIS A 292 -6.61 7.95 -4.84
N PHE A 293 -7.10 9.15 -4.52
CA PHE A 293 -7.89 9.36 -3.31
C PHE A 293 -9.27 8.70 -3.36
N LYS A 294 -9.85 8.52 -4.57
CA LYS A 294 -11.08 7.74 -4.71
C LYS A 294 -10.85 6.28 -4.32
N GLY A 295 -9.74 5.68 -4.78
CA GLY A 295 -9.33 4.35 -4.35
C GLY A 295 -9.12 4.26 -2.83
N MET A 296 -8.52 5.29 -2.21
CA MET A 296 -8.40 5.41 -0.76
C MET A 296 -9.78 5.40 -0.07
N ILE A 297 -10.74 6.21 -0.54
CA ILE A 297 -12.11 6.26 -0.01
C ILE A 297 -12.76 4.88 -0.06
N ASP A 298 -12.72 4.22 -1.22
CA ASP A 298 -13.33 2.91 -1.43
C ASP A 298 -12.69 1.82 -0.56
N SER A 299 -11.37 1.90 -0.36
CA SER A 299 -10.64 1.00 0.54
C SER A 299 -11.09 1.13 2.00
N PHE A 300 -11.29 2.35 2.51
CA PHE A 300 -11.81 2.55 3.86
C PHE A 300 -13.19 1.95 4.05
N VAL A 301 -14.07 2.14 3.07
CA VAL A 301 -15.44 1.59 3.08
C VAL A 301 -15.41 0.07 3.13
N LYS A 302 -14.63 -0.56 2.25
CA LYS A 302 -14.48 -2.01 2.19
C LYS A 302 -13.98 -2.58 3.52
N MET A 303 -12.88 -2.04 4.05
CA MET A 303 -12.31 -2.50 5.32
C MET A 303 -13.27 -2.34 6.49
N LYS A 304 -14.05 -1.24 6.55
CA LYS A 304 -15.02 -1.03 7.62
C LYS A 304 -16.10 -2.10 7.67
N ASN A 305 -16.55 -2.59 6.51
CA ASN A 305 -17.61 -3.58 6.40
C ASN A 305 -17.19 -4.95 6.97
N ASP A 306 -15.90 -5.25 6.97
CA ASP A 306 -15.36 -6.51 7.48
C ASP A 306 -15.24 -6.55 9.02
N PHE A 307 -15.41 -5.40 9.71
CA PHE A 307 -15.19 -5.28 11.15
C PHE A 307 -16.32 -4.52 11.86
N ASN A 308 -16.70 -5.01 13.03
CA ASN A 308 -17.65 -4.30 13.90
C ASN A 308 -16.89 -3.28 14.77
N VAL A 309 -16.72 -2.05 14.25
CA VAL A 309 -16.01 -0.97 14.90
C VAL A 309 -16.82 0.33 14.89
N ASN A 310 -16.76 1.11 15.97
CA ASN A 310 -17.26 2.48 16.00
C ASN A 310 -16.22 3.41 15.39
N ALA A 311 -16.35 3.66 14.09
CA ALA A 311 -15.44 4.53 13.35
C ALA A 311 -16.07 5.91 13.11
N TYR A 312 -15.31 6.96 13.38
CA TYR A 312 -15.72 8.36 13.22
C TYR A 312 -14.72 9.11 12.34
N ASN A 313 -15.23 9.85 11.35
CA ASN A 313 -14.42 10.74 10.52
C ASN A 313 -14.55 12.18 11.04
N LEU A 314 -13.45 12.70 11.59
CA LEU A 314 -13.34 14.07 12.11
C LEU A 314 -12.89 15.08 11.04
N SER A 315 -12.44 14.60 9.86
CA SER A 315 -11.87 15.42 8.79
C SER A 315 -12.97 16.12 7.98
N ASP A 316 -12.73 17.34 7.54
CA ASP A 316 -13.62 18.08 6.63
C ASP A 316 -13.27 17.81 5.14
N GLY A 317 -13.15 16.55 4.79
CA GLY A 317 -12.82 16.05 3.46
C GLY A 317 -13.94 15.26 2.81
N ALA A 318 -13.57 14.17 2.12
CA ALA A 318 -14.53 13.27 1.50
C ALA A 318 -15.33 12.48 2.56
N PHE A 319 -16.56 12.19 2.22
CA PHE A 319 -17.40 11.29 3.01
C PHE A 319 -16.91 9.85 2.82
N LEU A 320 -16.68 9.16 3.94
CA LEU A 320 -16.31 7.75 3.98
C LEU A 320 -17.55 6.95 4.40
N ASP A 321 -18.14 6.21 3.48
CA ASP A 321 -19.35 5.44 3.78
C ASP A 321 -19.11 4.40 4.88
N GLY A 322 -20.07 4.23 5.78
CA GLY A 322 -19.94 3.38 6.97
C GLY A 322 -19.08 3.97 8.10
N ILE A 323 -18.36 5.08 7.89
CA ILE A 323 -17.63 5.83 8.92
C ILE A 323 -18.42 7.09 9.28
N LYS A 324 -18.80 7.24 10.54
CA LYS A 324 -19.73 8.30 10.97
C LYS A 324 -19.05 9.68 10.92
N PRO A 325 -19.62 10.68 10.21
CA PRO A 325 -19.19 12.07 10.31
C PRO A 325 -19.37 12.57 11.75
N LEU A 326 -18.31 13.16 12.32
CA LEU A 326 -18.37 13.71 13.67
C LEU A 326 -17.47 14.93 13.78
N LYS A 327 -18.06 16.11 13.99
CA LYS A 327 -17.27 17.33 14.19
C LYS A 327 -16.51 17.26 15.51
N PRO A 328 -15.21 17.63 15.56
CA PRO A 328 -14.42 17.68 16.79
C PRO A 328 -15.10 18.48 17.90
N SER A 329 -15.78 19.57 17.57
CA SER A 329 -16.52 20.41 18.52
C SER A 329 -17.66 19.70 19.25
N ASN A 330 -18.17 18.61 18.71
CA ASN A 330 -19.27 17.82 19.29
C ASN A 330 -18.78 16.68 20.19
N LEU A 331 -17.44 16.52 20.32
CA LEU A 331 -16.87 15.52 21.20
C LEU A 331 -16.69 16.07 22.61
N SER A 332 -17.25 15.36 23.57
CA SER A 332 -17.02 15.58 25.00
C SER A 332 -16.71 14.26 25.69
N PHE A 333 -15.79 14.27 26.64
CA PHE A 333 -15.38 13.09 27.37
C PHE A 333 -15.67 13.27 28.87
N ASN A 334 -16.45 12.37 29.42
CA ASN A 334 -16.86 12.41 30.83
C ASN A 334 -15.80 11.83 31.80
N SER A 335 -14.73 11.24 31.27
CA SER A 335 -13.64 10.65 32.06
C SER A 335 -12.31 10.80 31.33
N LEU A 336 -11.26 11.11 32.09
CA LEU A 336 -9.89 11.04 31.61
C LEU A 336 -9.56 9.59 31.25
N TYR A 337 -8.99 9.41 30.08
CA TYR A 337 -8.45 8.13 29.68
C TYR A 337 -7.04 7.99 30.25
N THR A 338 -6.85 7.09 31.19
CA THR A 338 -5.53 6.84 31.79
C THR A 338 -4.72 5.93 30.86
N THR A 339 -3.71 6.51 30.22
CA THR A 339 -2.83 5.82 29.26
C THR A 339 -1.76 4.93 29.89
N ASN A 340 -1.93 4.45 31.12
CA ASN A 340 -0.93 3.61 31.81
C ASN A 340 -0.64 2.25 31.15
N ASN A 341 -0.81 2.16 29.80
CA ASN A 341 -0.86 0.88 29.09
C ASN A 341 0.25 0.66 28.06
N GLU A 342 1.27 1.53 28.01
CA GLU A 342 2.36 1.37 27.01
C GLU A 342 3.07 0.00 27.16
N ILE A 343 3.36 -0.40 28.39
CA ILE A 343 3.98 -1.71 28.68
C ILE A 343 3.04 -2.85 28.30
N ILE A 344 1.74 -2.70 28.54
CA ILE A 344 0.73 -3.71 28.20
C ILE A 344 0.61 -3.83 26.68
N LEU A 345 0.59 -2.71 25.96
CA LEU A 345 0.57 -2.69 24.50
C LEU A 345 1.81 -3.37 23.92
N LYS A 346 3.01 -3.01 24.36
CA LYS A 346 4.26 -3.65 23.91
C LYS A 346 4.26 -5.16 24.16
N LYS A 347 3.77 -5.62 25.29
CA LYS A 347 3.60 -7.05 25.56
C LYS A 347 2.57 -7.70 24.62
N GLY A 348 1.48 -7.01 24.33
CA GLY A 348 0.47 -7.44 23.38
C GLY A 348 1.04 -7.64 21.97
N PHE A 349 1.77 -6.66 21.48
CA PHE A 349 2.42 -6.73 20.16
C PHE A 349 3.43 -7.87 20.07
N ARG A 350 4.25 -8.10 21.11
CA ARG A 350 5.19 -9.22 21.15
C ARG A 350 4.50 -10.59 21.08
N LYS A 351 3.31 -10.73 21.63
CA LYS A 351 2.55 -12.00 21.57
C LYS A 351 2.05 -12.34 20.18
N ILE A 352 1.79 -11.34 19.35
CA ILE A 352 1.30 -11.53 17.99
C ILE A 352 2.39 -11.39 16.95
N SER A 353 3.61 -11.21 17.37
CA SER A 353 4.76 -11.11 16.47
C SER A 353 5.60 -12.39 16.49
N LYS A 354 6.34 -12.56 15.41
CA LYS A 354 7.31 -13.63 15.26
C LYS A 354 8.70 -13.03 15.10
N ASN A 355 9.63 -13.40 15.95
CA ASN A 355 11.05 -13.05 15.87
C ASN A 355 11.96 -14.26 16.08
N ASP A 356 11.37 -15.43 16.23
CA ASP A 356 12.07 -16.72 16.33
C ASP A 356 11.75 -17.53 15.07
N PHE A 357 12.72 -17.55 14.16
CA PHE A 357 12.59 -18.22 12.88
C PHE A 357 13.22 -19.60 12.97
N THR A 358 12.43 -20.62 12.65
CA THR A 358 12.88 -22.01 12.68
C THR A 358 13.99 -22.26 11.67
N THR A 359 14.80 -23.31 11.92
CA THR A 359 15.83 -23.73 10.96
C THR A 359 15.24 -24.01 9.58
N LEU A 360 14.02 -24.53 9.50
CA LEU A 360 13.33 -24.76 8.23
C LEU A 360 13.01 -23.46 7.50
N GLU A 361 12.52 -22.42 8.20
CA GLU A 361 12.21 -21.12 7.59
C GLU A 361 13.48 -20.40 7.13
N LEU A 362 14.56 -20.54 7.86
CA LEU A 362 15.87 -20.03 7.45
C LEU A 362 16.47 -20.84 6.29
N SER A 363 16.18 -22.14 6.20
CA SER A 363 16.62 -22.96 5.06
C SER A 363 15.92 -22.54 3.77
N LEU A 364 14.65 -22.16 3.81
CA LEU A 364 13.94 -21.63 2.62
C LEU A 364 14.64 -20.40 2.04
N ILE A 365 15.19 -19.55 2.93
CA ILE A 365 15.99 -18.40 2.50
C ILE A 365 17.30 -18.84 1.84
N ASN A 366 17.94 -19.90 2.33
CA ASN A 366 19.16 -20.44 1.74
C ASN A 366 18.87 -21.15 0.40
N ASP A 367 17.73 -21.84 0.27
CA ASP A 367 17.30 -22.45 -0.99
C ASP A 367 17.10 -21.39 -2.08
N GLU A 368 16.64 -20.18 -1.70
CA GLU A 368 16.55 -19.04 -2.62
C GLU A 368 17.94 -18.56 -3.11
N LYS A 369 18.97 -18.69 -2.29
CA LYS A 369 20.35 -18.39 -2.69
C LYS A 369 20.86 -19.36 -3.77
N ASP A 370 20.55 -20.63 -3.65
CA ASP A 370 20.90 -21.62 -4.67
C ASP A 370 20.14 -21.36 -5.99
N LEU A 371 18.92 -20.82 -5.90
CA LEU A 371 18.17 -20.36 -7.08
C LEU A 371 18.83 -19.16 -7.77
N ILE A 372 19.38 -18.21 -7.01
CA ILE A 372 20.12 -17.07 -7.57
C ILE A 372 21.28 -17.58 -8.42
N GLU A 373 22.07 -18.54 -7.92
CA GLU A 373 23.18 -19.12 -8.67
C GLU A 373 22.71 -19.86 -9.94
N GLN A 374 21.58 -20.56 -9.89
CA GLN A 374 20.99 -21.19 -11.07
C GLN A 374 20.56 -20.14 -12.11
N LEU A 375 19.95 -19.04 -11.67
CA LEU A 375 19.48 -17.96 -12.53
C LEU A 375 20.61 -17.21 -13.22
N LYS A 376 21.77 -17.04 -12.56
CA LYS A 376 22.99 -16.43 -13.14
C LYS A 376 23.52 -17.24 -14.33
N ASN A 377 23.31 -18.53 -14.32
CA ASN A 377 23.85 -19.46 -15.31
C ASN A 377 22.85 -19.84 -16.42
N LEU A 378 21.72 -19.11 -16.55
CA LEU A 378 20.74 -19.38 -17.61
C LEU A 378 21.31 -19.07 -18.99
N ASP A 379 20.91 -19.86 -19.99
CA ASP A 379 21.21 -19.56 -21.39
C ASP A 379 20.47 -18.27 -21.80
N LYS A 380 21.23 -17.29 -22.24
CA LYS A 380 20.74 -15.99 -22.67
C LYS A 380 19.81 -16.04 -23.86
N LEU A 381 20.01 -17.01 -24.75
CA LEU A 381 19.20 -17.17 -25.97
C LEU A 381 17.78 -17.68 -25.67
N GLU A 382 17.64 -18.47 -24.62
CA GLU A 382 16.37 -19.08 -24.19
C GLU A 382 15.98 -18.62 -22.77
N LEU A 383 16.35 -17.40 -22.40
CA LEU A 383 16.23 -16.90 -21.03
C LEU A 383 14.83 -17.12 -20.44
N TYR A 384 13.78 -16.70 -21.14
CA TYR A 384 12.42 -16.78 -20.63
C TYR A 384 11.91 -18.22 -20.53
N SER A 385 12.17 -19.08 -21.52
CA SER A 385 11.77 -20.50 -21.48
C SER A 385 12.49 -21.26 -20.38
N ASN A 386 13.77 -20.99 -20.17
CA ASN A 386 14.56 -21.59 -19.09
C ASN A 386 14.09 -21.09 -17.71
N PHE A 387 13.80 -19.79 -17.57
CA PHE A 387 13.21 -19.27 -16.36
C PHE A 387 11.87 -19.93 -16.05
N VAL A 388 10.95 -20.05 -17.02
CA VAL A 388 9.64 -20.70 -16.83
C VAL A 388 9.80 -22.15 -16.37
N ASN A 389 10.80 -22.88 -16.87
CA ASN A 389 11.06 -24.25 -16.46
C ASN A 389 11.53 -24.33 -14.99
N ILE A 390 12.35 -23.39 -14.53
CA ILE A 390 12.74 -23.28 -13.11
C ILE A 390 11.54 -22.88 -12.25
N TYR A 391 10.79 -21.88 -12.68
CA TYR A 391 9.61 -21.38 -11.97
C TYR A 391 8.58 -22.48 -11.71
N LYS A 392 8.23 -23.27 -12.72
CA LYS A 392 7.29 -24.39 -12.59
C LYS A 392 7.73 -25.47 -11.60
N LYS A 393 9.02 -25.63 -11.37
CA LYS A 393 9.56 -26.57 -10.39
C LYS A 393 9.60 -26.01 -8.96
N ASN A 394 9.55 -24.69 -8.83
CA ASN A 394 9.76 -23.96 -7.57
C ASN A 394 8.70 -22.85 -7.41
N GLU A 395 7.42 -23.15 -7.67
CA GLU A 395 6.31 -22.17 -7.68
C GLU A 395 6.14 -21.43 -6.34
N ASN A 396 6.61 -22.01 -5.24
CA ASN A 396 6.56 -21.42 -3.91
C ASN A 396 7.72 -20.46 -3.62
N SER A 397 8.74 -20.37 -4.50
CA SER A 397 9.83 -19.42 -4.32
C SER A 397 9.35 -18.00 -4.50
N LEU A 398 9.58 -17.15 -3.48
CA LEU A 398 9.25 -15.74 -3.54
C LEU A 398 10.10 -14.99 -4.56
N LEU A 399 11.38 -15.33 -4.66
CA LEU A 399 12.29 -14.80 -5.67
C LEU A 399 11.73 -15.00 -7.08
N LEU A 400 11.34 -16.24 -7.39
CA LEU A 400 10.83 -16.56 -8.73
C LEU A 400 9.46 -15.90 -9.00
N GLN A 401 8.61 -15.75 -7.99
CA GLN A 401 7.35 -14.99 -8.12
C GLN A 401 7.62 -13.51 -8.45
N ILE A 402 8.62 -12.88 -7.82
CA ILE A 402 9.03 -11.51 -8.11
C ILE A 402 9.58 -11.40 -9.53
N LEU A 403 10.50 -12.31 -9.91
CA LEU A 403 11.07 -12.32 -11.24
C LEU A 403 10.02 -12.62 -12.33
N ASN A 404 9.03 -13.44 -12.04
CA ASN A 404 7.90 -13.62 -12.95
C ASN A 404 7.16 -12.29 -13.20
N ARG A 405 6.96 -11.45 -12.16
CA ARG A 405 6.41 -10.10 -12.34
C ARG A 405 7.28 -9.23 -13.25
N TYR A 406 8.61 -9.34 -13.15
CA TYR A 406 9.52 -8.67 -14.07
C TYR A 406 9.24 -9.07 -15.52
N PHE A 407 9.15 -10.36 -15.81
CA PHE A 407 8.84 -10.83 -17.15
C PHE A 407 7.46 -10.33 -17.64
N LEU A 408 6.47 -10.36 -16.77
CA LEU A 408 5.14 -9.83 -17.07
C LEU A 408 5.16 -8.34 -17.45
N LEU A 409 6.05 -7.54 -16.87
CA LEU A 409 6.20 -6.13 -17.21
C LEU A 409 7.00 -5.91 -18.50
N VAL A 410 8.05 -6.69 -18.74
CA VAL A 410 8.99 -6.44 -19.84
C VAL A 410 8.59 -7.10 -21.14
N LEU A 411 7.91 -8.26 -21.10
CA LEU A 411 7.53 -9.01 -22.30
C LEU A 411 6.69 -8.21 -23.33
N PRO A 412 5.75 -7.32 -22.95
CA PRO A 412 5.03 -6.51 -23.91
C PRO A 412 5.97 -5.58 -24.70
N TYR A 413 6.91 -4.93 -24.01
CA TYR A 413 7.93 -4.08 -24.64
C TYR A 413 8.88 -4.89 -25.51
N TYR A 414 9.30 -6.05 -25.02
CA TYR A 414 10.10 -6.98 -25.78
C TYR A 414 9.39 -7.40 -27.08
N ASN A 415 8.15 -7.83 -26.98
CA ASN A 415 7.36 -8.28 -28.14
C ASN A 415 7.08 -7.17 -29.14
N TYR A 416 6.92 -5.93 -28.67
CA TYR A 416 6.81 -4.77 -29.55
C TYR A 416 8.17 -4.40 -30.18
N SER A 417 9.19 -4.29 -29.36
CA SER A 417 10.52 -3.83 -29.79
C SER A 417 11.20 -4.81 -30.76
N LYS A 418 10.99 -6.13 -30.60
CA LYS A 418 11.57 -7.13 -31.50
C LYS A 418 11.04 -7.05 -32.92
N GLN A 419 9.88 -6.43 -33.17
CA GLN A 419 9.35 -6.16 -34.50
C GLN A 419 10.11 -5.03 -35.20
N ILE A 420 10.81 -4.19 -34.41
CA ILE A 420 11.55 -3.03 -34.89
C ILE A 420 13.06 -3.36 -34.92
N ASP A 421 13.58 -3.84 -33.80
CA ASP A 421 14.99 -4.16 -33.61
C ASP A 421 15.13 -5.31 -32.60
N ILE A 422 15.36 -6.51 -33.11
CA ILE A 422 15.46 -7.71 -32.27
C ILE A 422 16.69 -7.69 -31.35
N PHE A 423 17.81 -7.10 -31.79
CA PHE A 423 19.03 -7.03 -30.97
C PHE A 423 18.83 -6.11 -29.78
N LYS A 424 18.22 -4.95 -30.01
CA LYS A 424 17.89 -4.00 -28.95
C LYS A 424 16.90 -4.59 -27.95
N ALA A 425 15.88 -5.30 -28.43
CA ALA A 425 14.89 -5.96 -27.59
C ALA A 425 15.53 -7.06 -26.71
N ASN A 426 16.36 -7.93 -27.31
CA ASN A 426 17.07 -8.97 -26.57
C ASN A 426 18.02 -8.38 -25.52
N ASN A 427 18.80 -7.36 -25.87
CA ASN A 427 19.69 -6.71 -24.92
C ASN A 427 18.93 -6.10 -23.76
N LEU A 428 17.78 -5.45 -24.02
CA LEU A 428 16.96 -4.88 -22.95
C LEU A 428 16.44 -5.97 -21.99
N LEU A 429 15.89 -7.06 -22.52
CA LEU A 429 15.38 -8.16 -21.71
C LEU A 429 16.50 -8.84 -20.90
N ILE A 430 17.60 -9.16 -21.55
CA ILE A 430 18.68 -9.94 -20.96
C ILE A 430 19.45 -9.09 -19.95
N ASN A 431 19.90 -7.91 -20.32
CA ASN A 431 20.74 -7.09 -19.44
C ASN A 431 19.98 -6.68 -18.19
N ASN A 432 18.74 -6.20 -18.32
CA ASN A 432 17.94 -5.84 -17.14
C ASN A 432 17.66 -7.03 -16.22
N PHE A 433 17.48 -8.24 -16.77
CA PHE A 433 17.31 -9.43 -15.95
C PHE A 433 18.56 -9.72 -15.12
N TYR A 434 19.73 -9.72 -15.74
CA TYR A 434 20.98 -9.97 -15.03
C TYR A 434 21.34 -8.85 -14.06
N ASP A 435 21.10 -7.59 -14.41
CA ASP A 435 21.26 -6.47 -13.49
C ASP A 435 20.40 -6.63 -12.22
N ILE A 436 19.17 -7.15 -12.36
CA ILE A 436 18.28 -7.46 -11.22
C ILE A 436 18.86 -8.63 -10.41
N ILE A 437 19.30 -9.70 -11.04
CA ILE A 437 19.89 -10.86 -10.35
C ILE A 437 21.16 -10.44 -9.59
N ASP A 438 22.05 -9.69 -10.21
CA ASP A 438 23.26 -9.19 -9.57
C ASP A 438 22.93 -8.24 -8.41
N PHE A 439 21.91 -7.39 -8.56
CA PHE A 439 21.43 -6.54 -7.47
C PHE A 439 20.92 -7.36 -6.29
N ILE A 440 20.13 -8.42 -6.55
CA ILE A 440 19.62 -9.30 -5.51
C ILE A 440 20.80 -10.00 -4.80
N ASP A 441 21.71 -10.61 -5.55
CA ASP A 441 22.84 -11.35 -5.00
C ASP A 441 23.76 -10.48 -4.12
N ASN A 442 24.01 -9.26 -4.55
CA ASN A 442 24.84 -8.30 -3.79
C ASN A 442 24.17 -7.80 -2.49
N ASN A 443 22.87 -7.97 -2.34
CA ASN A 443 22.09 -7.50 -1.19
C ASN A 443 21.47 -8.65 -0.38
N PHE A 444 21.65 -9.89 -0.81
CA PHE A 444 21.14 -11.10 -0.15
C PHE A 444 22.13 -11.62 0.90
#